data_a25b293764647423106da7b938527df4
#
_entry.id   a25b293764647423106da7b938527df4
#
_cell.length_a   1.000
_cell.length_b   1.000
_cell.length_c   1.000
_cell.angle_alpha   90.00
_cell.angle_beta   90.00
_cell.angle_gamma   90.00
#
_symmetry.space_group_name_H-M   'P 1'
#
loop_
_entity.id
_entity.type
_entity.pdbx_description
1 polymer ?
#
loop_
_entity_poly.entity_id
_entity_poly.type
_entity_poly.pdbx_seq_one_letter_code
_entity_poly.pdbx_strand_id
1 'polypeptide(L)'
;KEQPVKLRTLFKTAKLALKNSNNHDPAEQGLLAALPREDVDNKDRARIFYTAALLQQNLNGVHNRSAYLKQKYDTVAFFATTLRMYQHLMNCDSVDMIPNAKGVVKRKYQSDVASLMKKHRKNLLNGGIFQMKKKAYPVAFDYMDAYLKTNRNPKDTIIPRVSYWATICAYNAKNPVNTRRYIDAAIAWADSAQKPVLQEYKARTYVWQNDE
;
A
#
# COMPACT_ATOMS: atom_id res chain seq x y z
N LYS A 1 19.83 27.88 12.14
CA LYS A 1 19.13 26.63 11.70
C LYS A 1 18.39 26.09 12.91
N GLU A 2 17.07 25.97 12.84
CA GLU A 2 16.29 25.33 13.91
C GLU A 2 16.76 23.89 14.13
N GLN A 3 16.93 23.51 15.39
CA GLN A 3 17.31 22.13 15.71
C GLN A 3 16.17 21.18 15.35
N PRO A 4 16.46 20.05 14.71
CA PRO A 4 15.40 19.09 14.34
C PRO A 4 14.69 18.54 15.59
N VAL A 5 13.38 18.43 15.51
CA VAL A 5 12.56 17.90 16.62
C VAL A 5 13.05 16.50 17.00
N LYS A 6 13.25 16.25 18.29
CA LYS A 6 13.73 14.96 18.79
C LYS A 6 12.76 13.84 18.43
N LEU A 7 13.28 12.68 18.02
CA LEU A 7 12.48 11.51 17.61
C LEU A 7 11.48 11.06 18.70
N ARG A 8 11.90 11.11 19.97
CA ARG A 8 11.02 10.83 21.13
C ARG A 8 9.78 11.73 21.16
N THR A 9 9.95 13.02 20.80
CA THR A 9 8.84 13.99 20.76
C THR A 9 7.88 13.64 19.62
N LEU A 10 8.38 13.29 18.44
CA LEU A 10 7.55 12.87 17.30
C LEU A 10 6.70 11.65 17.63
N PHE A 11 7.27 10.62 18.27
CA PHE A 11 6.50 9.46 18.74
C PHE A 11 5.48 9.81 19.83
N LYS A 12 5.77 10.77 20.72
CA LYS A 12 4.81 11.26 21.72
C LYS A 12 3.62 11.93 21.03
N THR A 13 3.87 12.79 20.04
CA THR A 13 2.84 13.44 19.23
C THR A 13 1.96 12.42 18.52
N ALA A 14 2.57 11.43 17.86
CA ALA A 14 1.83 10.36 17.20
C ALA A 14 0.96 9.53 18.17
N LYS A 15 1.49 9.23 19.36
CA LYS A 15 0.72 8.53 20.41
C LYS A 15 -0.49 9.36 20.88
N LEU A 16 -0.36 10.67 21.00
CA LEU A 16 -1.47 11.56 21.35
C LEU A 16 -2.50 11.62 20.22
N ALA A 17 -2.08 11.69 18.96
CA ALA A 17 -2.95 11.66 17.79
C ALA A 17 -3.78 10.37 17.74
N LEU A 18 -3.15 9.22 17.99
CA LEU A 18 -3.82 7.91 18.08
C LEU A 18 -4.84 7.87 19.23
N LYS A 19 -4.47 8.38 20.42
CA LYS A 19 -5.34 8.38 21.59
C LYS A 19 -6.58 9.25 21.37
N ASN A 20 -6.41 10.42 20.78
CA ASN A 20 -7.46 11.43 20.61
C ASN A 20 -8.20 11.30 19.28
N SER A 21 -7.74 10.40 18.40
CA SER A 21 -8.26 10.22 17.02
C SER A 21 -8.32 11.54 16.24
N ASN A 22 -7.27 12.36 16.34
CA ASN A 22 -7.14 13.64 15.63
C ASN A 22 -5.66 13.90 15.26
N ASN A 23 -5.42 14.96 14.48
CA ASN A 23 -4.05 15.39 14.08
C ASN A 23 -3.20 14.26 13.45
N HIS A 24 -3.82 13.33 12.72
CA HIS A 24 -3.13 12.21 12.12
C HIS A 24 -2.09 12.67 11.09
N ASP A 25 -2.49 13.55 10.16
CA ASP A 25 -1.60 14.01 9.08
C ASP A 25 -0.36 14.76 9.59
N PRO A 26 -0.45 15.75 10.50
CA PRO A 26 0.73 16.39 11.07
C PRO A 26 1.65 15.41 11.81
N ALA A 27 1.08 14.46 12.55
CA ALA A 27 1.85 13.47 13.28
C ALA A 27 2.59 12.51 12.33
N GLU A 28 1.92 12.07 11.26
CA GLU A 28 2.52 11.22 10.23
C GLU A 28 3.63 11.95 9.47
N GLN A 29 3.36 13.18 8.99
CA GLN A 29 4.34 13.99 8.29
C GLN A 29 5.59 14.25 9.13
N GLY A 30 5.42 14.55 10.41
CA GLY A 30 6.54 14.73 11.33
C GLY A 30 7.41 13.47 11.47
N LEU A 31 6.79 12.29 11.56
CA LEU A 31 7.51 11.01 11.60
C LEU A 31 8.25 10.73 10.28
N LEU A 32 7.58 10.88 9.14
CA LEU A 32 8.18 10.62 7.83
C LEU A 32 9.31 11.58 7.49
N ALA A 33 9.22 12.83 7.90
CA ALA A 33 10.29 13.82 7.74
C ALA A 33 11.58 13.47 8.51
N ALA A 34 11.50 12.60 9.52
CA ALA A 34 12.66 12.14 10.26
C ALA A 34 13.42 11.00 9.56
N LEU A 35 12.82 10.31 8.58
CA LEU A 35 13.42 9.12 7.93
C LEU A 35 14.81 9.35 7.32
N PRO A 36 15.13 10.49 6.66
CA PRO A 36 16.45 10.71 6.06
C PRO A 36 17.54 11.12 7.05
N ARG A 37 17.23 11.27 8.32
CA ARG A 37 18.17 11.76 9.33
C ARG A 37 19.22 10.69 9.65
N GLU A 38 20.45 11.10 9.87
CA GLU A 38 21.58 10.22 10.23
C GLU A 38 21.43 9.56 11.60
N ASP A 39 20.73 10.22 12.54
CA ASP A 39 20.45 9.71 13.89
C ASP A 39 19.28 8.70 13.94
N VAL A 40 18.68 8.35 12.79
CA VAL A 40 17.56 7.41 12.69
C VAL A 40 18.04 6.09 12.07
N ASP A 41 18.23 5.10 12.92
CA ASP A 41 18.63 3.74 12.50
C ASP A 41 17.47 2.94 11.87
N ASN A 42 17.76 1.73 11.36
CA ASN A 42 16.75 0.88 10.73
C ASN A 42 15.65 0.45 11.70
N LYS A 43 15.96 0.29 12.98
CA LYS A 43 14.96 -0.04 14.01
C LYS A 43 13.98 1.10 14.22
N ASP A 44 14.49 2.34 14.25
CA ASP A 44 13.66 3.53 14.35
C ASP A 44 12.89 3.80 13.06
N ARG A 45 13.47 3.56 11.87
CA ARG A 45 12.78 3.62 10.58
C ARG A 45 11.60 2.64 10.53
N ALA A 46 11.81 1.38 10.92
CA ALA A 46 10.73 0.40 10.99
C ALA A 46 9.62 0.86 11.95
N ARG A 47 10.00 1.42 13.12
CA ARG A 47 9.05 1.99 14.08
C ARG A 47 8.29 3.18 13.53
N ILE A 48 8.94 4.06 12.78
CA ILE A 48 8.29 5.20 12.10
C ILE A 48 7.21 4.69 11.14
N PHE A 49 7.56 3.77 10.24
CA PHE A 49 6.61 3.22 9.27
C PHE A 49 5.46 2.49 9.95
N TYR A 50 5.73 1.69 10.98
CA TYR A 50 4.68 1.01 11.72
C TYR A 50 3.75 1.99 12.42
N THR A 51 4.28 3.05 13.05
CA THR A 51 3.47 4.07 13.71
C THR A 51 2.64 4.88 12.70
N ALA A 52 3.21 5.20 11.54
CA ALA A 52 2.49 5.85 10.44
C ALA A 52 1.34 4.95 9.93
N ALA A 53 1.56 3.65 9.81
CA ALA A 53 0.50 2.70 9.47
C ALA A 53 -0.64 2.69 10.50
N LEU A 54 -0.33 2.77 11.80
CA LEU A 54 -1.32 2.83 12.87
C LEU A 54 -2.12 4.15 12.82
N LEU A 55 -1.50 5.28 12.47
CA LEU A 55 -2.19 6.56 12.27
C LEU A 55 -3.21 6.44 11.13
N GLN A 56 -2.85 5.85 10.00
CA GLN A 56 -3.75 5.61 8.88
C GLN A 56 -4.86 4.60 9.23
N GLN A 57 -4.56 3.56 10.02
CA GLN A 57 -5.56 2.63 10.53
C GLN A 57 -6.58 3.34 11.42
N ASN A 58 -6.13 4.21 12.32
CA ASN A 58 -7.00 4.96 13.23
C ASN A 58 -7.92 5.91 12.43
N LEU A 59 -7.38 6.64 11.46
CA LEU A 59 -8.14 7.50 10.57
C LEU A 59 -9.16 6.71 9.73
N ASN A 60 -8.78 5.54 9.21
CA ASN A 60 -9.69 4.63 8.53
C ASN A 60 -10.86 4.22 9.45
N GLY A 61 -10.58 3.95 10.72
CA GLY A 61 -11.59 3.65 11.74
C GLY A 61 -12.59 4.80 11.96
N VAL A 62 -12.14 6.06 11.89
CA VAL A 62 -13.02 7.25 11.95
C VAL A 62 -13.99 7.25 10.77
N HIS A 63 -13.49 7.08 9.54
CA HIS A 63 -14.33 7.00 8.34
C HIS A 63 -15.31 5.82 8.39
N ASN A 64 -14.86 4.65 8.84
CA ASN A 64 -15.69 3.46 8.94
C ASN A 64 -16.83 3.63 9.96
N ARG A 65 -16.57 4.32 11.08
CA ARG A 65 -17.59 4.65 12.07
C ARG A 65 -18.66 5.57 11.49
N SER A 66 -18.25 6.61 10.75
CA SER A 66 -19.18 7.52 10.07
C SER A 66 -20.08 6.78 9.08
N ALA A 67 -19.48 5.85 8.29
CA ALA A 67 -20.24 5.00 7.37
C ALA A 67 -21.24 4.10 8.11
N TYR A 68 -20.83 3.48 9.21
CA TYR A 68 -21.71 2.62 10.04
C TYR A 68 -22.89 3.40 10.62
N LEU A 69 -22.63 4.64 11.06
CA LEU A 69 -23.67 5.54 11.61
C LEU A 69 -24.52 6.20 10.52
N LYS A 70 -24.35 5.81 9.26
CA LYS A 70 -25.03 6.43 8.09
C LYS A 70 -24.81 7.94 7.99
N GLN A 71 -23.69 8.43 8.53
CA GLN A 71 -23.26 9.81 8.39
C GLN A 71 -22.51 9.98 7.04
N LYS A 72 -22.49 11.22 6.55
CA LYS A 72 -21.70 11.55 5.36
C LYS A 72 -20.22 11.30 5.65
N TYR A 73 -19.57 10.51 4.80
CA TYR A 73 -18.13 10.27 4.83
C TYR A 73 -17.53 10.30 3.42
N ASP A 74 -16.26 10.60 3.34
CA ASP A 74 -15.54 10.60 2.07
C ASP A 74 -15.05 9.18 1.74
N THR A 75 -15.70 8.56 0.76
CA THR A 75 -15.36 7.20 0.30
C THR A 75 -13.96 7.15 -0.33
N VAL A 76 -13.52 8.22 -1.00
CA VAL A 76 -12.16 8.29 -1.57
C VAL A 76 -11.14 8.30 -0.44
N ALA A 77 -11.33 9.17 0.55
CA ALA A 77 -10.45 9.26 1.71
C ALA A 77 -10.45 7.94 2.52
N PHE A 78 -11.60 7.30 2.69
CA PHE A 78 -11.69 5.99 3.37
C PHE A 78 -10.79 4.93 2.70
N PHE A 79 -10.86 4.79 1.38
CA PHE A 79 -9.99 3.83 0.69
C PHE A 79 -8.54 4.29 0.64
N ALA A 80 -8.27 5.60 0.49
CA ALA A 80 -6.92 6.14 0.46
C ALA A 80 -6.15 5.85 1.76
N THR A 81 -6.81 5.95 2.93
CA THR A 81 -6.20 5.56 4.21
C THR A 81 -5.79 4.08 4.24
N THR A 82 -6.58 3.20 3.62
CA THR A 82 -6.24 1.77 3.52
C THR A 82 -4.98 1.56 2.66
N LEU A 83 -4.90 2.18 1.48
CA LEU A 83 -3.72 2.07 0.62
C LEU A 83 -2.47 2.61 1.31
N ARG A 84 -2.56 3.80 1.91
CA ARG A 84 -1.45 4.45 2.60
C ARG A 84 -0.96 3.62 3.80
N MET A 85 -1.88 3.02 4.56
CA MET A 85 -1.54 2.06 5.60
C MET A 85 -0.73 0.88 5.04
N TYR A 86 -1.16 0.29 3.91
CA TYR A 86 -0.43 -0.81 3.29
C TYR A 86 0.95 -0.41 2.80
N GLN A 87 1.11 0.78 2.22
CA GLN A 87 2.41 1.31 1.81
C GLN A 87 3.36 1.42 3.00
N HIS A 88 2.89 1.95 4.13
CA HIS A 88 3.69 2.01 5.35
C HIS A 88 4.02 0.62 5.93
N LEU A 89 3.06 -0.32 5.91
CA LEU A 89 3.30 -1.69 6.37
C LEU A 89 4.33 -2.43 5.50
N MET A 90 4.28 -2.25 4.17
CA MET A 90 5.28 -2.81 3.26
C MET A 90 6.68 -2.22 3.51
N ASN A 91 6.77 -0.91 3.71
CA ASN A 91 8.02 -0.25 4.05
C ASN A 91 8.55 -0.70 5.41
N CYS A 92 7.67 -0.84 6.41
CA CYS A 92 8.02 -1.38 7.72
C CYS A 92 8.60 -2.80 7.59
N ASP A 93 7.92 -3.68 6.86
CA ASP A 93 8.35 -5.07 6.65
C ASP A 93 9.73 -5.13 5.97
N SER A 94 9.95 -4.30 4.95
CA SER A 94 11.22 -4.23 4.23
C SER A 94 12.38 -3.77 5.12
N VAL A 95 12.17 -2.74 5.93
CA VAL A 95 13.22 -2.20 6.83
C VAL A 95 13.45 -3.13 8.02
N ASP A 96 12.40 -3.77 8.56
CA ASP A 96 12.48 -4.71 9.68
C ASP A 96 13.23 -6.01 9.31
N MET A 97 13.44 -6.27 8.02
CA MET A 97 14.25 -7.37 7.49
C MET A 97 15.74 -7.04 7.35
N ILE A 98 16.16 -5.79 7.52
CA ILE A 98 17.57 -5.40 7.37
C ILE A 98 18.36 -5.92 8.57
N PRO A 99 19.48 -6.65 8.34
CA PRO A 99 20.34 -7.12 9.43
C PRO A 99 20.89 -5.96 10.25
N ASN A 100 21.06 -6.16 11.54
CA ASN A 100 21.77 -5.24 12.42
C ASN A 100 23.30 -5.28 12.16
N ALA A 101 24.09 -4.45 12.85
CA ALA A 101 25.53 -4.39 12.72
C ALA A 101 26.27 -5.73 12.97
N LYS A 102 25.60 -6.73 13.59
CA LYS A 102 26.11 -8.07 13.81
C LYS A 102 25.66 -9.08 12.75
N GLY A 103 25.03 -8.62 11.65
CA GLY A 103 24.50 -9.50 10.60
C GLY A 103 23.21 -10.26 10.98
N VAL A 104 22.60 -9.96 12.12
CA VAL A 104 21.41 -10.68 12.62
C VAL A 104 20.14 -9.92 12.27
N VAL A 105 19.19 -10.63 11.64
CA VAL A 105 17.84 -10.12 11.37
C VAL A 105 16.95 -10.37 12.58
N LYS A 106 16.45 -9.30 13.21
CA LYS A 106 15.48 -9.36 14.31
C LYS A 106 14.21 -8.65 13.89
N ARG A 107 13.27 -9.39 13.34
CA ARG A 107 11.98 -8.85 12.88
C ARG A 107 11.04 -8.60 14.06
N LYS A 108 10.87 -7.32 14.39
CA LYS A 108 10.02 -6.88 15.51
C LYS A 108 8.55 -6.81 15.15
N TYR A 109 8.24 -6.40 13.91
CA TYR A 109 6.88 -6.04 13.50
C TYR A 109 6.22 -7.08 12.59
N GLN A 110 6.89 -8.19 12.26
CA GLN A 110 6.41 -9.20 11.30
C GLN A 110 4.98 -9.68 11.58
N SER A 111 4.68 -10.07 12.82
CA SER A 111 3.37 -10.59 13.22
C SER A 111 2.28 -9.52 13.13
N ASP A 112 2.59 -8.32 13.63
CA ASP A 112 1.64 -7.20 13.66
C ASP A 112 1.33 -6.69 12.26
N VAL A 113 2.36 -6.57 11.40
CA VAL A 113 2.21 -6.21 9.99
C VAL A 113 1.32 -7.21 9.26
N ALA A 114 1.61 -8.51 9.41
CA ALA A 114 0.82 -9.57 8.78
C ALA A 114 -0.65 -9.56 9.25
N SER A 115 -0.88 -9.34 10.53
CA SER A 115 -2.21 -9.25 11.13
C SER A 115 -3.01 -8.07 10.59
N LEU A 116 -2.41 -6.87 10.54
CA LEU A 116 -3.05 -5.68 10.00
C LEU A 116 -3.37 -5.81 8.51
N MET A 117 -2.43 -6.33 7.72
CA MET A 117 -2.65 -6.58 6.29
C MET A 117 -3.81 -7.56 6.08
N LYS A 118 -3.85 -8.67 6.83
CA LYS A 118 -4.95 -9.64 6.75
C LYS A 118 -6.29 -8.99 7.08
N LYS A 119 -6.37 -8.19 8.13
CA LYS A 119 -7.58 -7.52 8.60
C LYS A 119 -8.17 -6.58 7.54
N HIS A 120 -7.33 -5.83 6.84
CA HIS A 120 -7.77 -4.78 5.91
C HIS A 120 -7.72 -5.19 4.42
N ARG A 121 -7.35 -6.43 4.11
CA ARG A 121 -7.18 -6.92 2.73
C ARG A 121 -8.41 -6.71 1.85
N LYS A 122 -9.61 -6.96 2.38
CA LYS A 122 -10.86 -6.78 1.65
C LYS A 122 -11.08 -5.29 1.29
N ASN A 123 -10.77 -4.37 2.20
CA ASN A 123 -10.91 -2.94 1.94
C ASN A 123 -9.89 -2.46 0.90
N LEU A 124 -8.66 -3.00 0.93
CA LEU A 124 -7.66 -2.71 -0.11
C LEU A 124 -8.18 -3.09 -1.49
N LEU A 125 -8.69 -4.32 -1.65
CA LEU A 125 -9.25 -4.78 -2.93
C LEU A 125 -10.46 -3.95 -3.37
N ASN A 126 -11.38 -3.67 -2.46
CA ASN A 126 -12.55 -2.83 -2.75
C ASN A 126 -12.15 -1.42 -3.18
N GLY A 127 -11.12 -0.85 -2.59
CA GLY A 127 -10.55 0.45 -2.99
C GLY A 127 -10.04 0.42 -4.43
N GLY A 128 -9.32 -0.62 -4.82
CA GLY A 128 -8.86 -0.82 -6.19
C GLY A 128 -10.01 -0.94 -7.19
N ILE A 129 -11.03 -1.75 -6.88
CA ILE A 129 -12.24 -1.88 -7.72
C ILE A 129 -12.99 -0.54 -7.82
N PHE A 130 -13.09 0.21 -6.73
CA PHE A 130 -13.72 1.52 -6.71
C PHE A 130 -13.00 2.51 -7.64
N GLN A 131 -11.67 2.58 -7.58
CA GLN A 131 -10.88 3.45 -8.44
C GLN A 131 -10.92 3.01 -9.92
N MET A 132 -10.91 1.69 -10.17
CA MET A 132 -11.04 1.15 -11.52
C MET A 132 -12.38 1.54 -12.17
N LYS A 133 -13.50 1.46 -11.42
CA LYS A 133 -14.82 1.92 -11.88
C LYS A 133 -14.84 3.41 -12.21
N LYS A 134 -14.05 4.21 -11.53
CA LYS A 134 -13.85 5.64 -11.80
C LYS A 134 -12.86 5.91 -12.94
N LYS A 135 -12.30 4.88 -13.55
CA LYS A 135 -11.23 4.97 -14.56
C LYS A 135 -9.96 5.68 -14.06
N ALA A 136 -9.76 5.76 -12.73
CA ALA A 136 -8.53 6.25 -12.11
C ALA A 136 -7.48 5.12 -12.13
N TYR A 137 -7.07 4.70 -13.33
CA TYR A 137 -6.28 3.50 -13.56
C TYR A 137 -4.92 3.47 -12.86
N PRO A 138 -4.13 4.56 -12.81
CA PRO A 138 -2.87 4.55 -12.06
C PRO A 138 -3.09 4.23 -10.59
N VAL A 139 -4.05 4.90 -9.96
CA VAL A 139 -4.37 4.68 -8.54
C VAL A 139 -4.97 3.28 -8.31
N ALA A 140 -5.87 2.83 -9.19
CA ALA A 140 -6.43 1.47 -9.13
C ALA A 140 -5.33 0.40 -9.19
N PHE A 141 -4.31 0.61 -10.05
CA PHE A 141 -3.14 -0.28 -10.12
C PHE A 141 -2.41 -0.36 -8.78
N ASP A 142 -2.18 0.76 -8.09
CA ASP A 142 -1.46 0.78 -6.81
C ASP A 142 -2.15 -0.09 -5.74
N TYR A 143 -3.49 -0.10 -5.70
CA TYR A 143 -4.26 -1.00 -4.83
C TYR A 143 -4.08 -2.47 -5.19
N MET A 144 -4.17 -2.80 -6.49
CA MET A 144 -4.03 -4.18 -6.97
C MET A 144 -2.60 -4.70 -6.78
N ASP A 145 -1.60 -3.87 -7.06
CA ASP A 145 -0.17 -4.17 -6.86
C ASP A 145 0.12 -4.42 -5.36
N ALA A 146 -0.37 -3.56 -4.47
CA ALA A 146 -0.24 -3.74 -3.03
C ALA A 146 -0.92 -5.05 -2.56
N TYR A 147 -2.11 -5.37 -3.08
CA TYR A 147 -2.79 -6.63 -2.80
C TYR A 147 -1.95 -7.84 -3.22
N LEU A 148 -1.44 -7.85 -4.44
CA LEU A 148 -0.67 -8.96 -4.99
C LEU A 148 0.68 -9.13 -4.28
N LYS A 149 1.37 -8.04 -3.97
CA LYS A 149 2.65 -8.06 -3.24
C LYS A 149 2.53 -8.58 -1.81
N THR A 150 1.41 -8.33 -1.15
CA THR A 150 1.22 -8.65 0.27
C THR A 150 0.42 -9.92 0.51
N ASN A 151 -0.27 -10.44 -0.50
CA ASN A 151 -1.04 -11.67 -0.39
C ASN A 151 -0.19 -12.89 -0.77
N ARG A 152 0.35 -13.54 0.24
CA ARG A 152 1.19 -14.75 0.07
C ARG A 152 0.40 -16.06 0.23
N ASN A 153 -0.94 -16.00 0.22
CA ASN A 153 -1.75 -17.21 0.32
C ASN A 153 -1.89 -17.87 -1.06
N PRO A 154 -1.22 -19.01 -1.34
CA PRO A 154 -1.28 -19.67 -2.65
C PRO A 154 -2.66 -20.28 -2.96
N LYS A 155 -3.51 -20.41 -1.94
CA LYS A 155 -4.89 -20.93 -2.06
C LYS A 155 -5.91 -19.82 -2.30
N ASP A 156 -5.49 -18.57 -2.39
CA ASP A 156 -6.42 -17.47 -2.66
C ASP A 156 -6.80 -17.44 -4.14
N THR A 157 -7.99 -17.93 -4.43
CA THR A 157 -8.53 -18.07 -5.78
C THR A 157 -8.78 -16.73 -6.49
N ILE A 158 -8.74 -15.61 -5.79
CA ILE A 158 -8.94 -14.29 -6.39
C ILE A 158 -7.64 -13.70 -6.98
N ILE A 159 -6.46 -14.19 -6.60
CA ILE A 159 -5.16 -13.68 -7.08
C ILE A 159 -5.09 -13.59 -8.60
N PRO A 160 -5.47 -14.62 -9.38
CA PRO A 160 -5.41 -14.54 -10.83
C PRO A 160 -6.31 -13.44 -11.41
N ARG A 161 -7.49 -13.26 -10.84
CA ARG A 161 -8.42 -12.18 -11.23
C ARG A 161 -7.84 -10.80 -10.90
N VAL A 162 -7.22 -10.65 -9.74
CA VAL A 162 -6.57 -9.39 -9.35
C VAL A 162 -5.38 -9.09 -10.27
N SER A 163 -4.62 -10.10 -10.68
CA SER A 163 -3.55 -9.95 -11.68
C SER A 163 -4.09 -9.46 -13.03
N TYR A 164 -5.24 -9.98 -13.46
CA TYR A 164 -5.94 -9.49 -14.64
C TYR A 164 -6.34 -8.01 -14.49
N TRP A 165 -6.96 -7.62 -13.39
CA TRP A 165 -7.35 -6.22 -13.14
C TRP A 165 -6.14 -5.29 -13.05
N ALA A 166 -5.06 -5.72 -12.38
CA ALA A 166 -3.81 -4.97 -12.33
C ALA A 166 -3.23 -4.72 -13.72
N THR A 167 -3.23 -5.74 -14.58
CA THR A 167 -2.78 -5.65 -15.97
C THR A 167 -3.62 -4.64 -16.76
N ILE A 168 -4.96 -4.72 -16.69
CA ILE A 168 -5.87 -3.79 -17.36
C ILE A 168 -5.65 -2.35 -16.87
N CYS A 169 -5.51 -2.14 -15.56
CA CYS A 169 -5.26 -0.82 -15.00
C CYS A 169 -3.92 -0.25 -15.48
N ALA A 170 -2.84 -1.04 -15.43
CA ALA A 170 -1.52 -0.59 -15.87
C ALA A 170 -1.48 -0.27 -17.37
N TYR A 171 -2.14 -1.09 -18.21
CA TYR A 171 -2.23 -0.86 -19.64
C TYR A 171 -2.97 0.45 -19.96
N ASN A 172 -4.14 0.66 -19.34
CA ASN A 172 -4.91 1.90 -19.53
C ASN A 172 -4.20 3.13 -18.95
N ALA A 173 -3.32 2.96 -17.95
CA ALA A 173 -2.45 3.99 -17.42
C ALA A 173 -1.22 4.26 -18.31
N LYS A 174 -1.08 3.58 -19.45
CA LYS A 174 0.07 3.67 -20.36
C LYS A 174 1.41 3.33 -19.68
N ASN A 175 1.41 2.38 -18.75
CA ASN A 175 2.61 1.94 -18.03
C ASN A 175 3.05 0.55 -18.49
N PRO A 176 4.00 0.44 -19.43
CA PRO A 176 4.43 -0.84 -19.99
C PRO A 176 5.10 -1.74 -18.96
N VAL A 177 5.90 -1.18 -18.05
CA VAL A 177 6.60 -1.94 -17.00
C VAL A 177 5.61 -2.62 -16.07
N ASN A 178 4.64 -1.89 -15.58
CA ASN A 178 3.62 -2.41 -14.68
C ASN A 178 2.67 -3.37 -15.40
N THR A 179 2.37 -3.13 -16.68
CA THR A 179 1.56 -4.07 -17.50
C THR A 179 2.26 -5.42 -17.57
N ARG A 180 3.55 -5.45 -17.93
CA ARG A 180 4.32 -6.70 -18.03
C ARG A 180 4.49 -7.45 -16.72
N ARG A 181 4.40 -6.75 -15.57
CA ARG A 181 4.57 -7.36 -14.25
C ARG A 181 3.57 -8.49 -13.97
N TYR A 182 2.34 -8.35 -14.42
CA TYR A 182 1.26 -9.28 -14.11
C TYR A 182 0.59 -9.93 -15.32
N ILE A 183 0.98 -9.55 -16.55
CA ILE A 183 0.25 -9.98 -17.76
C ILE A 183 0.30 -11.48 -18.00
N ASP A 184 1.40 -12.15 -17.67
CA ASP A 184 1.50 -13.59 -17.87
C ASP A 184 0.57 -14.37 -16.94
N ALA A 185 0.43 -13.95 -15.69
CA ALA A 185 -0.54 -14.51 -14.76
C ALA A 185 -1.98 -14.21 -15.22
N ALA A 186 -2.23 -13.02 -15.77
CA ALA A 186 -3.52 -12.64 -16.34
C ALA A 186 -3.88 -13.50 -17.55
N ILE A 187 -2.96 -13.73 -18.49
CA ILE A 187 -3.16 -14.58 -19.67
C ILE A 187 -3.43 -16.04 -19.27
N ALA A 188 -2.72 -16.55 -18.27
CA ALA A 188 -2.91 -17.93 -17.81
C ALA A 188 -4.32 -18.15 -17.22
N TRP A 189 -4.88 -17.12 -16.59
CA TRP A 189 -6.22 -17.17 -15.99
C TRP A 189 -7.36 -16.85 -16.95
N ALA A 190 -7.11 -15.99 -17.95
CA ALA A 190 -8.12 -15.44 -18.85
C ALA A 190 -8.84 -16.53 -19.67
N ASP A 191 -10.09 -16.27 -20.00
CA ASP A 191 -10.86 -17.10 -20.93
C ASP A 191 -10.40 -16.93 -22.41
N SER A 192 -11.01 -17.71 -23.31
CA SER A 192 -10.66 -17.71 -24.73
C SER A 192 -10.89 -16.36 -25.42
N ALA A 193 -11.84 -15.56 -24.96
CA ALA A 193 -12.12 -14.25 -25.53
C ALA A 193 -11.14 -13.15 -25.03
N GLN A 194 -10.68 -13.27 -23.78
CA GLN A 194 -9.78 -12.31 -23.13
C GLN A 194 -8.31 -12.53 -23.52
N LYS A 195 -7.89 -13.79 -23.75
CA LYS A 195 -6.49 -14.12 -24.07
C LYS A 195 -5.90 -13.35 -25.25
N PRO A 196 -6.56 -13.26 -26.42
CA PRO A 196 -6.01 -12.53 -27.57
C PRO A 196 -5.78 -11.05 -27.24
N VAL A 197 -6.71 -10.43 -26.50
CA VAL A 197 -6.60 -9.01 -26.09
C VAL A 197 -5.39 -8.79 -25.19
N LEU A 198 -5.18 -9.68 -24.21
CA LEU A 198 -4.03 -9.58 -23.31
C LEU A 198 -2.71 -9.85 -24.04
N GLN A 199 -2.69 -10.77 -25.02
CA GLN A 199 -1.52 -11.01 -25.87
C GLN A 199 -1.17 -9.78 -26.71
N GLU A 200 -2.16 -9.10 -27.27
CA GLU A 200 -1.98 -7.83 -27.95
C GLU A 200 -1.44 -6.74 -26.98
N TYR A 201 -1.99 -6.62 -25.78
CA TYR A 201 -1.45 -5.72 -24.76
C TYR A 201 0.00 -5.99 -24.44
N LYS A 202 0.37 -7.27 -24.28
CA LYS A 202 1.75 -7.69 -24.07
C LYS A 202 2.66 -7.24 -25.21
N ALA A 203 2.27 -7.50 -26.44
CA ALA A 203 3.04 -7.10 -27.63
C ALA A 203 3.21 -5.57 -27.69
N ARG A 204 2.14 -4.80 -27.50
CA ARG A 204 2.19 -3.34 -27.53
C ARG A 204 3.12 -2.75 -26.46
N THR A 205 3.26 -3.36 -25.30
CA THR A 205 4.16 -2.85 -24.26
C THR A 205 5.64 -2.90 -24.65
N TYR A 206 6.04 -3.74 -25.59
CA TYR A 206 7.40 -3.75 -26.12
C TYR A 206 7.62 -2.66 -27.17
N VAL A 207 6.57 -2.29 -27.92
CA VAL A 207 6.64 -1.18 -28.88
C VAL A 207 6.77 0.15 -28.14
N TRP A 208 5.97 0.37 -27.08
CA TRP A 208 6.03 1.62 -26.30
C TRP A 208 7.40 1.93 -25.68
N GLN A 209 8.26 0.91 -25.45
CA GLN A 209 9.61 1.13 -24.92
C GLN A 209 10.63 1.57 -25.99
N ASN A 210 10.33 1.36 -27.26
CA ASN A 210 11.23 1.71 -28.34
C ASN A 210 10.97 3.12 -28.92
N ASP A 211 9.91 3.79 -28.43
CA ASP A 211 9.51 5.13 -28.85
C ASP A 211 9.98 6.25 -27.89
N GLU A 212 10.73 5.90 -26.82
CA GLU A 212 11.41 6.82 -25.89
C GLU A 212 12.93 6.91 -26.21
#